data_93e8f985b032b062bcde5058e41084bc
#
_entry.id   93e8f985b032b062bcde5058e41084bc
#
_cell.length_a   1.000
_cell.length_b   1.000
_cell.length_c   1.000
_cell.angle_alpha   90.00
_cell.angle_beta   90.00
_cell.angle_gamma   90.00
#
_symmetry.space_group_name_H-M   'P 1'
#
loop_
_entity.id
_entity.type
_entity.pdbx_description
1 polymer ?
#
loop_
_entity_poly.entity_id
_entity_poly.type
_entity_poly.pdbx_seq_one_letter_code
_entity_poly.pdbx_strand_id
1 'polypeptide(L)'
;MNRFLSLKVLVWLILCLIWSTTWIFIKVGLEDLPPIGFAAARFVLSVAILAVLIRVQRIPLPKSAKEWRLIALTGVLQFSINYSLVFWSEQYITSGLAAVLQSTITVFGLVLAWILLPNESITPQKIIAVLIGIVGVAVIFIDQLRIENWMAFAGCVMIVGGAYAAAHSSILVKAKAGTIHPATLVFSQMICGLPAIIIYSLVREGNPFTFHWTWKAVVCVVYLSVIGTVAAFWLYYWLLSKIESTKAMMISLVTPMLAVLIGAIVLGERLPPQTGGGGLLIIAGIGLIVVRRRINGKLKIENGEWKI
;
A
#
# COMPACT_ATOMS: atom_id res chain seq x y z
N MET A 1 23.01 17.54 10.04
CA MET A 1 22.34 16.40 9.34
C MET A 1 20.87 16.44 9.71
N ASN A 2 20.02 16.78 8.77
CA ASN A 2 18.73 17.43 9.00
C ASN A 2 17.65 16.57 9.68
N ARG A 3 17.06 17.10 10.76
CA ARG A 3 15.89 16.55 11.49
C ARG A 3 14.72 16.15 10.56
N PHE A 4 14.55 16.83 9.42
CA PHE A 4 13.55 16.51 8.40
C PHE A 4 13.86 15.25 7.58
N LEU A 5 15.12 14.89 7.39
CA LEU A 5 15.49 13.64 6.70
C LEU A 5 15.19 12.43 7.59
N SER A 6 15.37 12.60 8.90
CA SER A 6 15.02 11.56 9.89
C SER A 6 13.51 11.32 9.97
N LEU A 7 12.68 12.37 9.90
CA LEU A 7 11.22 12.23 9.99
C LEU A 7 10.63 11.47 8.79
N LYS A 8 11.08 11.74 7.56
CA LYS A 8 10.61 11.01 6.35
C LYS A 8 10.98 9.52 6.42
N VAL A 9 12.18 9.20 6.87
CA VAL A 9 12.63 7.82 7.06
C VAL A 9 11.85 7.15 8.18
N LEU A 10 11.63 7.85 9.30
CA LEU A 10 10.84 7.34 10.41
C LEU A 10 9.41 6.99 9.97
N VAL A 11 8.74 7.90 9.26
CA VAL A 11 7.38 7.66 8.75
C VAL A 11 7.36 6.51 7.76
N TRP A 12 8.37 6.38 6.90
CA TRP A 12 8.50 5.27 5.96
C TRP A 12 8.61 3.92 6.71
N LEU A 13 9.45 3.84 7.75
CA LEU A 13 9.60 2.65 8.59
C LEU A 13 8.32 2.32 9.36
N ILE A 14 7.66 3.33 9.92
CA ILE A 14 6.37 3.16 10.60
C ILE A 14 5.33 2.58 9.64
N LEU A 15 5.26 3.07 8.41
CA LEU A 15 4.34 2.53 7.40
C LEU A 15 4.66 1.09 7.03
N CYS A 16 5.94 0.73 6.91
CA CYS A 16 6.35 -0.66 6.71
C CYS A 16 5.85 -1.55 7.85
N LEU A 17 6.02 -1.13 9.11
CA LEU A 17 5.56 -1.86 10.28
C LEU A 17 4.02 -1.95 10.35
N ILE A 18 3.31 -0.84 10.16
CA ILE A 18 1.85 -0.83 10.19
C ILE A 18 1.30 -1.82 9.16
N TRP A 19 1.68 -1.68 7.88
CA TRP A 19 1.12 -2.55 6.84
C TRP A 19 1.58 -4.01 6.95
N SER A 20 2.74 -4.28 7.56
CA SER A 20 3.17 -5.66 7.84
C SER A 20 2.31 -6.32 8.92
N THR A 21 1.97 -5.58 9.97
CA THR A 21 1.10 -6.10 11.04
C THR A 21 -0.35 -6.26 10.59
N THR A 22 -0.82 -5.48 9.60
CA THR A 22 -2.22 -5.61 9.10
C THR A 22 -2.52 -7.01 8.58
N TRP A 23 -1.56 -7.74 8.04
CA TRP A 23 -1.75 -9.11 7.57
C TRP A 23 -2.19 -10.07 8.67
N ILE A 24 -1.62 -9.95 9.87
CA ILE A 24 -2.01 -10.77 11.03
C ILE A 24 -3.47 -10.49 11.41
N PHE A 25 -3.83 -9.21 11.54
CA PHE A 25 -5.18 -8.83 11.91
C PHE A 25 -6.21 -9.19 10.82
N ILE A 26 -5.83 -9.17 9.54
CA ILE A 26 -6.67 -9.67 8.45
C ILE A 26 -6.86 -11.18 8.61
N LYS A 27 -5.77 -11.96 8.77
CA LYS A 27 -5.84 -13.41 8.93
C LYS A 27 -6.74 -13.82 10.09
N VAL A 28 -6.55 -13.21 11.25
CA VAL A 28 -7.35 -13.49 12.47
C VAL A 28 -8.82 -13.06 12.27
N GLY A 29 -9.08 -11.92 11.65
CA GLY A 29 -10.45 -11.45 11.43
C GLY A 29 -11.23 -12.28 10.40
N LEU A 30 -10.54 -12.88 9.42
CA LEU A 30 -11.14 -13.78 8.42
C LEU A 30 -11.55 -15.14 8.99
N GLU A 31 -11.15 -15.49 10.20
CA GLU A 31 -11.67 -16.69 10.88
C GLU A 31 -13.16 -16.54 11.21
N ASP A 32 -13.63 -15.32 11.46
CA ASP A 32 -14.98 -15.03 11.93
C ASP A 32 -15.83 -14.26 10.90
N LEU A 33 -15.22 -13.43 10.06
CA LEU A 33 -15.92 -12.50 9.16
C LEU A 33 -15.69 -12.83 7.68
N PRO A 34 -16.71 -12.67 6.83
CA PRO A 34 -16.54 -12.79 5.39
C PRO A 34 -15.64 -11.66 4.84
N PRO A 35 -14.81 -11.94 3.81
CA PRO A 35 -13.73 -11.06 3.40
C PRO A 35 -14.16 -9.65 3.02
N ILE A 36 -15.18 -9.52 2.17
CA ILE A 36 -15.61 -8.21 1.66
C ILE A 36 -16.39 -7.43 2.73
N GLY A 37 -17.21 -8.13 3.52
CA GLY A 37 -17.93 -7.55 4.67
C GLY A 37 -16.95 -7.03 5.73
N PHE A 38 -15.89 -7.77 5.98
CA PHE A 38 -14.81 -7.34 6.86
C PHE A 38 -14.11 -6.07 6.34
N ALA A 39 -13.78 -6.04 5.04
CA ALA A 39 -13.21 -4.84 4.41
C ALA A 39 -14.20 -3.66 4.44
N ALA A 40 -15.48 -3.89 4.18
CA ALA A 40 -16.52 -2.87 4.25
C ALA A 40 -16.64 -2.30 5.68
N ALA A 41 -16.74 -3.15 6.70
CA ALA A 41 -16.85 -2.75 8.09
C ALA A 41 -15.65 -1.88 8.54
N ARG A 42 -14.43 -2.31 8.20
CA ARG A 42 -13.20 -1.55 8.47
C ARG A 42 -13.23 -0.17 7.80
N PHE A 43 -13.67 -0.06 6.55
CA PHE A 43 -13.72 1.22 5.84
C PHE A 43 -14.85 2.12 6.31
N VAL A 44 -16.02 1.58 6.65
CA VAL A 44 -17.11 2.34 7.28
C VAL A 44 -16.64 2.98 8.59
N LEU A 45 -15.99 2.21 9.46
CA LEU A 45 -15.44 2.73 10.70
C LEU A 45 -14.35 3.78 10.44
N SER A 46 -13.47 3.56 9.45
CA SER A 46 -12.44 4.54 9.07
C SER A 46 -13.04 5.86 8.60
N VAL A 47 -14.11 5.82 7.78
CA VAL A 47 -14.82 7.01 7.32
C VAL A 47 -15.44 7.75 8.50
N ALA A 48 -16.07 7.05 9.45
CA ALA A 48 -16.65 7.64 10.66
C ALA A 48 -15.58 8.36 11.50
N ILE A 49 -14.42 7.71 11.74
CA ILE A 49 -13.31 8.29 12.48
C ILE A 49 -12.76 9.54 11.76
N LEU A 50 -12.54 9.46 10.45
CA LEU A 50 -12.05 10.59 9.66
C LEU A 50 -13.05 11.75 9.62
N ALA A 51 -14.36 11.47 9.56
CA ALA A 51 -15.40 12.50 9.63
C ALA A 51 -15.32 13.28 10.94
N VAL A 52 -15.18 12.57 12.07
CA VAL A 52 -15.02 13.20 13.38
C VAL A 52 -13.74 14.03 13.43
N LEU A 53 -12.60 13.46 13.00
CA LEU A 53 -11.30 14.17 13.01
C LEU A 53 -11.34 15.45 12.16
N ILE A 54 -11.89 15.36 10.95
CA ILE A 54 -12.01 16.52 10.04
C ILE A 54 -12.88 17.62 10.67
N ARG A 55 -14.01 17.22 11.29
CA ARG A 55 -14.91 18.17 11.93
C ARG A 55 -14.27 18.85 13.17
N VAL A 56 -13.63 18.06 14.03
CA VAL A 56 -13.01 18.56 15.27
C VAL A 56 -11.82 19.47 14.94
N GLN A 57 -10.98 19.07 14.00
CA GLN A 57 -9.80 19.85 13.59
C GLN A 57 -10.12 20.93 12.56
N ARG A 58 -11.39 21.06 12.15
CA ARG A 58 -11.85 22.02 11.14
C ARG A 58 -11.05 21.97 9.84
N ILE A 59 -10.66 20.76 9.43
CA ILE A 59 -9.90 20.56 8.20
C ILE A 59 -10.83 20.84 7.00
N PRO A 60 -10.40 21.67 6.03
CA PRO A 60 -11.25 22.04 4.90
C PRO A 60 -11.54 20.83 3.99
N LEU A 61 -12.79 20.71 3.55
CA LEU A 61 -13.21 19.79 2.51
C LEU A 61 -12.88 20.34 1.11
N PRO A 62 -12.80 19.48 0.08
CA PRO A 62 -12.58 19.92 -1.30
C PRO A 62 -13.69 20.87 -1.75
N LYS A 63 -13.33 21.97 -2.41
CA LYS A 63 -14.30 22.99 -2.82
C LYS A 63 -14.63 22.97 -4.32
N SER A 64 -13.71 22.47 -5.14
CA SER A 64 -13.85 22.53 -6.59
C SER A 64 -14.33 21.17 -7.18
N ALA A 65 -15.12 21.25 -8.25
CA ALA A 65 -15.53 20.06 -9.01
C ALA A 65 -14.31 19.29 -9.58
N LYS A 66 -13.21 20.01 -9.87
CA LYS A 66 -11.97 19.38 -10.36
C LYS A 66 -11.32 18.50 -9.28
N GLU A 67 -11.28 18.97 -8.02
CA GLU A 67 -10.80 18.19 -6.88
C GLU A 67 -11.68 16.97 -6.66
N TRP A 68 -12.99 17.13 -6.66
CA TRP A 68 -13.93 16.02 -6.47
C TRP A 68 -13.84 14.97 -7.59
N ARG A 69 -13.64 15.36 -8.84
CA ARG A 69 -13.38 14.40 -9.94
C ARG A 69 -12.10 13.60 -9.73
N LEU A 70 -11.02 14.27 -9.30
CA LEU A 70 -9.76 13.61 -8.98
C LEU A 70 -9.94 12.62 -7.82
N ILE A 71 -10.60 13.04 -6.75
CA ILE A 71 -10.86 12.25 -5.55
C ILE A 71 -11.75 11.03 -5.88
N ALA A 72 -12.82 11.23 -6.64
CA ALA A 72 -13.69 10.14 -7.04
C ALA A 72 -12.94 9.10 -7.88
N LEU A 73 -12.18 9.53 -8.90
CA LEU A 73 -11.38 8.63 -9.71
C LEU A 73 -10.36 7.87 -8.87
N THR A 74 -9.59 8.57 -8.04
CA THR A 74 -8.53 7.94 -7.23
C THR A 74 -9.11 7.11 -6.08
N GLY A 75 -10.27 7.47 -5.55
CA GLY A 75 -10.99 6.73 -4.54
C GLY A 75 -11.55 5.41 -5.09
N VAL A 76 -12.17 5.44 -6.27
CA VAL A 76 -12.65 4.23 -6.96
C VAL A 76 -11.48 3.32 -7.32
N LEU A 77 -10.39 3.85 -7.87
CA LEU A 77 -9.19 3.06 -8.17
C LEU A 77 -8.61 2.39 -6.94
N GLN A 78 -8.43 3.14 -5.84
CA GLN A 78 -7.77 2.66 -4.63
C GLN A 78 -8.69 1.77 -3.78
N PHE A 79 -9.89 2.24 -3.45
CA PHE A 79 -10.74 1.60 -2.44
C PHE A 79 -11.82 0.68 -3.04
N SER A 80 -12.23 0.86 -4.29
CA SER A 80 -13.16 -0.07 -4.94
C SER A 80 -12.40 -1.10 -5.76
N ILE A 81 -11.73 -0.68 -6.84
CA ILE A 81 -11.14 -1.60 -7.82
C ILE A 81 -10.02 -2.41 -7.19
N ASN A 82 -8.99 -1.75 -6.63
CA ASN A 82 -7.84 -2.47 -6.06
C ASN A 82 -8.29 -3.47 -4.99
N TYR A 83 -9.05 -3.04 -3.98
CA TYR A 83 -9.45 -3.95 -2.89
C TYR A 83 -10.38 -5.07 -3.35
N SER A 84 -11.36 -4.80 -4.23
CA SER A 84 -12.22 -5.87 -4.76
C SER A 84 -11.42 -6.91 -5.55
N LEU A 85 -10.47 -6.48 -6.37
CA LEU A 85 -9.63 -7.39 -7.15
C LEU A 85 -8.69 -8.21 -6.25
N VAL A 86 -8.08 -7.58 -5.23
CA VAL A 86 -7.23 -8.27 -4.25
C VAL A 86 -8.02 -9.31 -3.47
N PHE A 87 -9.14 -8.93 -2.83
CA PHE A 87 -9.93 -9.86 -2.02
C PHE A 87 -10.53 -11.00 -2.85
N TRP A 88 -10.93 -10.74 -4.10
CA TRP A 88 -11.40 -11.80 -4.99
C TRP A 88 -10.26 -12.76 -5.34
N SER A 89 -9.08 -12.24 -5.64
CA SER A 89 -7.91 -13.05 -6.00
C SER A 89 -7.47 -13.99 -4.87
N GLU A 90 -7.47 -13.51 -3.63
CA GLU A 90 -7.03 -14.28 -2.46
C GLU A 90 -7.87 -15.53 -2.18
N GLN A 91 -9.04 -15.67 -2.80
CA GLN A 91 -9.84 -16.90 -2.75
C GLN A 91 -9.24 -18.03 -3.60
N TYR A 92 -8.41 -17.71 -4.58
CA TYR A 92 -7.92 -18.67 -5.60
C TYR A 92 -6.41 -18.81 -5.66
N ILE A 93 -5.66 -17.90 -5.04
CA ILE A 93 -4.19 -17.93 -5.01
C ILE A 93 -3.69 -17.87 -3.58
N THR A 94 -2.47 -18.35 -3.37
CA THR A 94 -1.81 -18.27 -2.07
C THR A 94 -1.48 -16.83 -1.70
N SER A 95 -1.48 -16.51 -0.41
CA SER A 95 -1.10 -15.18 0.08
C SER A 95 0.34 -14.78 -0.32
N GLY A 96 1.24 -15.74 -0.46
CA GLY A 96 2.60 -15.51 -0.94
C GLY A 96 2.63 -15.10 -2.42
N LEU A 97 1.89 -15.80 -3.29
CA LEU A 97 1.76 -15.42 -4.70
C LEU A 97 1.09 -14.05 -4.83
N ALA A 98 0.05 -13.79 -4.02
CA ALA A 98 -0.60 -12.49 -3.96
C ALA A 98 0.39 -11.38 -3.57
N ALA A 99 1.22 -11.58 -2.56
CA ALA A 99 2.23 -10.61 -2.12
C ALA A 99 3.26 -10.29 -3.20
N VAL A 100 3.75 -11.33 -3.93
CA VAL A 100 4.68 -11.14 -5.05
C VAL A 100 4.03 -10.32 -6.18
N LEU A 101 2.82 -10.70 -6.58
CA LEU A 101 2.11 -10.00 -7.65
C LEU A 101 1.70 -8.58 -7.25
N GLN A 102 1.26 -8.37 -6.01
CA GLN A 102 0.94 -7.04 -5.50
C GLN A 102 2.18 -6.13 -5.45
N SER A 103 3.39 -6.66 -5.29
CA SER A 103 4.62 -5.87 -5.30
C SER A 103 4.91 -5.21 -6.68
N THR A 104 4.24 -5.67 -7.75
CA THR A 104 4.27 -5.03 -9.07
C THR A 104 3.73 -3.59 -9.07
N ILE A 105 3.01 -3.17 -8.01
CA ILE A 105 2.63 -1.77 -7.78
C ILE A 105 3.84 -0.83 -7.90
N THR A 106 5.04 -1.28 -7.50
CA THR A 106 6.26 -0.48 -7.58
C THR A 106 6.72 -0.30 -9.04
N VAL A 107 6.53 -1.32 -9.90
CA VAL A 107 6.83 -1.23 -11.33
C VAL A 107 5.86 -0.27 -12.01
N PHE A 108 4.55 -0.47 -11.80
CA PHE A 108 3.54 0.43 -12.35
C PHE A 108 3.73 1.86 -11.86
N GLY A 109 4.06 2.03 -10.57
CA GLY A 109 4.38 3.33 -10.00
C GLY A 109 5.57 4.01 -10.65
N LEU A 110 6.63 3.26 -10.95
CA LEU A 110 7.80 3.79 -11.65
C LEU A 110 7.46 4.27 -13.07
N VAL A 111 6.72 3.46 -13.83
CA VAL A 111 6.31 3.79 -15.21
C VAL A 111 5.35 4.97 -15.23
N LEU A 112 4.30 4.94 -14.39
CA LEU A 112 3.32 6.03 -14.31
C LEU A 112 3.93 7.34 -13.80
N ALA A 113 4.89 7.26 -12.86
CA ALA A 113 5.61 8.44 -12.40
C ALA A 113 6.40 9.10 -13.52
N TRP A 114 7.07 8.32 -14.35
CA TRP A 114 7.79 8.84 -15.51
C TRP A 114 6.88 9.53 -16.51
N ILE A 115 5.67 8.99 -16.73
CA ILE A 115 4.70 9.57 -17.68
C ILE A 115 4.03 10.82 -17.11
N LEU A 116 3.67 10.82 -15.82
CA LEU A 116 2.77 11.81 -15.22
C LEU A 116 3.46 12.83 -14.29
N LEU A 117 4.72 12.58 -13.90
CA LEU A 117 5.46 13.43 -12.98
C LEU A 117 6.73 13.98 -13.66
N PRO A 118 6.75 15.26 -14.09
CA PRO A 118 7.88 15.83 -14.85
C PRO A 118 9.23 15.76 -14.12
N ASN A 119 9.20 15.71 -12.79
CA ASN A 119 10.41 15.70 -11.96
C ASN A 119 10.86 14.29 -11.51
N GLU A 120 10.19 13.23 -11.99
CA GLU A 120 10.52 11.86 -11.65
C GLU A 120 10.92 11.07 -12.92
N SER A 121 12.22 10.89 -13.13
CA SER A 121 12.75 10.13 -14.26
C SER A 121 12.91 8.65 -13.93
N ILE A 122 12.73 7.78 -14.93
CA ILE A 122 13.21 6.40 -14.90
C ILE A 122 14.73 6.44 -15.04
N THR A 123 15.42 5.76 -14.13
CA THR A 123 16.86 5.52 -14.25
C THR A 123 17.11 4.01 -14.24
N PRO A 124 18.14 3.50 -14.95
CA PRO A 124 18.48 2.07 -14.91
C PRO A 124 18.60 1.53 -13.49
N GLN A 125 19.11 2.35 -12.59
CA GLN A 125 19.25 2.02 -11.19
C GLN A 125 17.90 1.83 -10.48
N LYS A 126 16.88 2.66 -10.74
CA LYS A 126 15.53 2.47 -10.20
C LYS A 126 14.91 1.18 -10.72
N ILE A 127 15.11 0.88 -12.00
CA ILE A 127 14.64 -0.37 -12.60
C ILE A 127 15.29 -1.56 -11.91
N ILE A 128 16.62 -1.59 -11.82
CA ILE A 128 17.37 -2.67 -11.19
C ILE A 128 16.97 -2.83 -9.73
N ALA A 129 16.84 -1.74 -8.99
CA ALA A 129 16.44 -1.76 -7.58
C ALA A 129 15.04 -2.36 -7.36
N VAL A 130 14.09 -2.00 -8.21
CA VAL A 130 12.71 -2.54 -8.16
C VAL A 130 12.70 -4.01 -8.53
N LEU A 131 13.41 -4.41 -9.60
CA LEU A 131 13.51 -5.82 -10.01
C LEU A 131 14.16 -6.68 -8.94
N ILE A 132 15.27 -6.25 -8.35
CA ILE A 132 15.94 -6.96 -7.24
C ILE A 132 14.97 -7.11 -6.06
N GLY A 133 14.21 -6.06 -5.72
CA GLY A 133 13.22 -6.12 -4.65
C GLY A 133 12.10 -7.13 -4.91
N ILE A 134 11.55 -7.17 -6.14
CA ILE A 134 10.53 -8.14 -6.54
C ILE A 134 11.07 -9.56 -6.51
N VAL A 135 12.29 -9.78 -7.04
CA VAL A 135 12.97 -11.08 -6.95
C VAL A 135 13.15 -11.49 -5.48
N GLY A 136 13.50 -10.56 -4.61
CA GLY A 136 13.60 -10.81 -3.18
C GLY A 136 12.28 -11.28 -2.56
N VAL A 137 11.16 -10.63 -2.90
CA VAL A 137 9.81 -11.08 -2.45
C VAL A 137 9.49 -12.46 -3.05
N ALA A 138 9.76 -12.67 -4.34
CA ALA A 138 9.54 -13.96 -5.01
C ALA A 138 10.34 -15.10 -4.36
N VAL A 139 11.59 -14.85 -3.97
CA VAL A 139 12.44 -15.82 -3.26
C VAL A 139 11.84 -16.19 -1.90
N ILE A 140 11.34 -15.23 -1.12
CA ILE A 140 10.69 -15.51 0.18
C ILE A 140 9.51 -16.48 0.02
N PHE A 141 8.71 -16.32 -1.03
CA PHE A 141 7.48 -17.07 -1.26
C PHE A 141 7.59 -18.13 -2.37
N ILE A 142 8.81 -18.58 -2.72
CA ILE A 142 9.05 -19.46 -3.89
C ILE A 142 8.22 -20.73 -3.85
N ASP A 143 8.00 -21.28 -2.66
CA ASP A 143 7.20 -22.50 -2.48
C ASP A 143 5.69 -22.28 -2.71
N GLN A 144 5.25 -21.02 -2.72
CA GLN A 144 3.87 -20.61 -2.91
C GLN A 144 3.59 -20.09 -4.32
N LEU A 145 4.59 -20.02 -5.20
CA LEU A 145 4.46 -19.54 -6.58
C LEU A 145 3.89 -20.63 -7.51
N ARG A 146 2.65 -21.05 -7.24
CA ARG A 146 1.97 -22.10 -8.04
C ARG A 146 0.65 -21.58 -8.58
N ILE A 147 0.37 -21.89 -9.86
CA ILE A 147 -0.90 -21.61 -10.53
C ILE A 147 -1.53 -22.98 -10.82
N GLU A 148 -2.50 -23.36 -10.01
CA GLU A 148 -3.06 -24.73 -10.02
C GLU A 148 -4.16 -24.91 -11.07
N ASN A 149 -4.88 -23.84 -11.42
CA ASN A 149 -6.02 -23.91 -12.33
C ASN A 149 -6.32 -22.53 -12.96
N TRP A 150 -7.33 -22.51 -13.85
CA TRP A 150 -7.75 -21.28 -14.55
C TRP A 150 -8.21 -20.16 -13.61
N MET A 151 -8.89 -20.50 -12.50
CA MET A 151 -9.33 -19.50 -11.53
C MET A 151 -8.14 -18.88 -10.79
N ALA A 152 -7.10 -19.67 -10.48
CA ALA A 152 -5.84 -19.14 -9.94
C ALA A 152 -5.14 -18.22 -10.93
N PHE A 153 -5.11 -18.56 -12.22
CA PHE A 153 -4.59 -17.65 -13.25
C PHE A 153 -5.39 -16.33 -13.33
N ALA A 154 -6.72 -16.41 -13.32
CA ALA A 154 -7.58 -15.23 -13.28
C ALA A 154 -7.31 -14.38 -12.02
N GLY A 155 -7.11 -15.02 -10.86
CA GLY A 155 -6.68 -14.38 -9.62
C GLY A 155 -5.35 -13.62 -9.77
N CYS A 156 -4.36 -14.22 -10.42
CA CYS A 156 -3.09 -13.55 -10.71
C CYS A 156 -3.27 -12.28 -11.57
N VAL A 157 -4.08 -12.36 -12.63
CA VAL A 157 -4.37 -11.21 -13.49
C VAL A 157 -5.09 -10.12 -12.71
N MET A 158 -6.05 -10.47 -11.86
CA MET A 158 -6.82 -9.52 -11.07
C MET A 158 -5.97 -8.80 -10.04
N ILE A 159 -5.06 -9.50 -9.34
CA ILE A 159 -4.20 -8.84 -8.35
C ILE A 159 -3.21 -7.88 -9.01
N VAL A 160 -2.69 -8.22 -10.20
CA VAL A 160 -1.85 -7.31 -11.00
C VAL A 160 -2.66 -6.08 -11.46
N GLY A 161 -3.92 -6.28 -11.87
CA GLY A 161 -4.85 -5.19 -12.18
C GLY A 161 -5.13 -4.29 -10.96
N GLY A 162 -5.28 -4.87 -9.79
CA GLY A 162 -5.41 -4.16 -8.51
C GLY A 162 -4.15 -3.33 -8.20
N ALA A 163 -2.98 -3.91 -8.36
CA ALA A 163 -1.70 -3.22 -8.17
C ALA A 163 -1.54 -2.03 -9.13
N TYR A 164 -1.95 -2.19 -10.40
CA TYR A 164 -2.00 -1.08 -11.36
C TYR A 164 -2.95 0.03 -10.90
N ALA A 165 -4.17 -0.31 -10.47
CA ALA A 165 -5.16 0.66 -10.00
C ALA A 165 -4.65 1.45 -8.79
N ALA A 166 -4.02 0.78 -7.82
CA ALA A 166 -3.42 1.41 -6.65
C ALA A 166 -2.24 2.32 -7.01
N ALA A 167 -1.35 1.88 -7.91
CA ALA A 167 -0.25 2.69 -8.41
C ALA A 167 -0.77 3.94 -9.12
N HIS A 168 -1.76 3.78 -10.00
CA HIS A 168 -2.35 4.88 -10.77
C HIS A 168 -3.01 5.90 -9.83
N SER A 169 -3.80 5.44 -8.85
CA SER A 169 -4.37 6.31 -7.82
C SER A 169 -3.28 7.12 -7.10
N SER A 170 -2.24 6.46 -6.60
CA SER A 170 -1.16 7.11 -5.86
C SER A 170 -0.40 8.15 -6.70
N ILE A 171 -0.12 7.84 -7.97
CA ILE A 171 0.57 8.78 -8.86
C ILE A 171 -0.32 9.98 -9.25
N LEU A 172 -1.61 9.76 -9.50
CA LEU A 172 -2.55 10.86 -9.74
C LEU A 172 -2.68 11.78 -8.51
N VAL A 173 -2.74 11.19 -7.32
CA VAL A 173 -2.72 11.96 -6.06
C VAL A 173 -1.46 12.81 -5.98
N LYS A 174 -0.30 12.22 -6.20
CA LYS A 174 0.97 12.96 -6.17
C LYS A 174 1.03 14.07 -7.22
N ALA A 175 0.53 13.82 -8.41
CA ALA A 175 0.55 14.78 -9.52
C ALA A 175 -0.40 15.96 -9.32
N LYS A 176 -1.56 15.76 -8.71
CA LYS A 176 -2.68 16.70 -8.79
C LYS A 176 -3.32 17.08 -7.45
N ALA A 177 -3.04 16.38 -6.35
CA ALA A 177 -3.69 16.59 -5.05
C ALA A 177 -2.84 17.40 -4.06
N GLY A 178 -1.79 18.09 -4.51
CA GLY A 178 -0.80 18.73 -3.63
C GLY A 178 -1.34 19.81 -2.67
N THR A 179 -2.52 20.35 -2.94
CA THR A 179 -3.19 21.35 -2.09
C THR A 179 -4.20 20.74 -1.12
N ILE A 180 -4.56 19.47 -1.28
CA ILE A 180 -5.57 18.80 -0.47
C ILE A 180 -4.91 18.22 0.78
N HIS A 181 -5.50 18.47 1.95
CA HIS A 181 -5.01 17.90 3.20
C HIS A 181 -5.11 16.37 3.18
N PRO A 182 -4.08 15.59 3.60
CA PRO A 182 -4.08 14.14 3.52
C PRO A 182 -5.31 13.47 4.17
N ALA A 183 -5.76 13.94 5.34
CA ALA A 183 -6.95 13.39 5.99
C ALA A 183 -8.23 13.58 5.16
N THR A 184 -8.41 14.77 4.58
CA THR A 184 -9.53 15.07 3.68
C THR A 184 -9.46 14.21 2.42
N LEU A 185 -8.28 14.02 1.87
CA LEU A 185 -8.07 13.19 0.68
C LEU A 185 -8.49 11.75 0.95
N VAL A 186 -7.99 11.12 2.03
CA VAL A 186 -8.35 9.75 2.42
C VAL A 186 -9.85 9.64 2.67
N PHE A 187 -10.43 10.54 3.47
CA PHE A 187 -11.85 10.56 3.78
C PHE A 187 -12.72 10.62 2.52
N SER A 188 -12.45 11.59 1.65
CA SER A 188 -13.27 11.80 0.45
C SER A 188 -13.10 10.69 -0.57
N GLN A 189 -11.88 10.13 -0.73
CA GLN A 189 -11.63 8.96 -1.56
C GLN A 189 -12.39 7.73 -1.06
N MET A 190 -12.41 7.50 0.25
CA MET A 190 -13.14 6.37 0.84
C MET A 190 -14.66 6.53 0.66
N ILE A 191 -15.22 7.74 0.83
CA ILE A 191 -16.63 7.98 0.55
C ILE A 191 -16.98 7.65 -0.91
N CYS A 192 -16.13 8.00 -1.85
CA CYS A 192 -16.37 7.69 -3.26
C CYS A 192 -16.18 6.21 -3.61
N GLY A 193 -15.23 5.52 -2.95
CA GLY A 193 -14.91 4.13 -3.23
C GLY A 193 -15.74 3.11 -2.46
N LEU A 194 -16.17 3.43 -1.24
CA LEU A 194 -16.85 2.52 -0.33
C LEU A 194 -18.19 1.97 -0.84
N PRO A 195 -19.06 2.74 -1.54
CA PRO A 195 -20.35 2.23 -1.99
C PRO A 195 -20.25 0.93 -2.80
N ALA A 196 -19.28 0.81 -3.69
CA ALA A 196 -19.10 -0.40 -4.50
C ALA A 196 -18.77 -1.64 -3.66
N ILE A 197 -17.91 -1.50 -2.64
CA ILE A 197 -17.57 -2.60 -1.73
C ILE A 197 -18.78 -2.99 -0.86
N ILE A 198 -19.53 -2.01 -0.35
CA ILE A 198 -20.74 -2.28 0.43
C ILE A 198 -21.76 -3.04 -0.41
N ILE A 199 -22.05 -2.56 -1.63
CA ILE A 199 -23.01 -3.22 -2.53
C ILE A 199 -22.53 -4.65 -2.84
N TYR A 200 -21.25 -4.85 -3.15
CA TYR A 200 -20.70 -6.16 -3.41
C TYR A 200 -20.85 -7.10 -2.21
N SER A 201 -20.51 -6.65 -1.00
CA SER A 201 -20.67 -7.43 0.24
C SER A 201 -22.12 -7.81 0.50
N LEU A 202 -23.05 -6.85 0.39
CA LEU A 202 -24.47 -7.11 0.59
C LEU A 202 -25.04 -8.15 -0.40
N VAL A 203 -24.58 -8.12 -1.65
CA VAL A 203 -25.05 -9.04 -2.71
C VAL A 203 -24.45 -10.44 -2.57
N ARG A 204 -23.16 -10.54 -2.20
CA ARG A 204 -22.41 -11.80 -2.22
C ARG A 204 -22.31 -12.49 -0.85
N GLU A 205 -22.26 -11.73 0.21
CA GLU A 205 -22.01 -12.22 1.57
C GLU A 205 -23.23 -12.01 2.50
N GLY A 206 -24.19 -11.20 2.10
CA GLY A 206 -25.44 -10.99 2.81
C GLY A 206 -25.40 -9.86 3.85
N ASN A 207 -26.29 -9.97 4.84
CA ASN A 207 -26.50 -8.92 5.83
C ASN A 207 -25.35 -8.86 6.84
N PRO A 208 -24.60 -7.75 6.96
CA PRO A 208 -23.48 -7.63 7.89
C PRO A 208 -23.85 -7.77 9.36
N PHE A 209 -25.13 -7.56 9.73
CA PHE A 209 -25.60 -7.76 11.12
C PHE A 209 -25.74 -9.24 11.49
N THR A 210 -25.73 -10.16 10.52
CA THR A 210 -25.77 -11.61 10.75
C THR A 210 -24.41 -12.27 10.75
N PHE A 211 -23.33 -11.53 10.54
CA PHE A 211 -21.97 -12.07 10.59
C PHE A 211 -21.58 -12.46 12.01
N HIS A 212 -20.61 -13.37 12.14
CA HIS A 212 -20.13 -13.83 13.43
C HIS A 212 -19.18 -12.80 14.10
N TRP A 213 -19.77 -11.79 14.75
CA TRP A 213 -19.06 -10.73 15.43
C TRP A 213 -18.49 -11.19 16.79
N THR A 214 -17.33 -11.81 16.77
CA THR A 214 -16.59 -12.09 18.01
C THR A 214 -15.84 -10.84 18.50
N TRP A 215 -15.41 -10.85 19.76
CA TRP A 215 -14.57 -9.76 20.26
C TRP A 215 -13.27 -9.64 19.48
N LYS A 216 -12.70 -10.78 19.01
CA LYS A 216 -11.51 -10.81 18.16
C LYS A 216 -11.74 -10.09 16.83
N ALA A 217 -12.86 -10.39 16.18
CA ALA A 217 -13.24 -9.75 14.93
C ALA A 217 -13.38 -8.23 15.11
N VAL A 218 -14.04 -7.78 16.20
CA VAL A 218 -14.19 -6.35 16.53
C VAL A 218 -12.82 -5.69 16.73
N VAL A 219 -11.90 -6.30 17.49
CA VAL A 219 -10.55 -5.78 17.68
C VAL A 219 -9.80 -5.67 16.36
N CYS A 220 -9.93 -6.69 15.49
CA CYS A 220 -9.32 -6.65 14.16
C CYS A 220 -9.88 -5.50 13.31
N VAL A 221 -11.20 -5.31 13.27
CA VAL A 221 -11.84 -4.20 12.56
C VAL A 221 -11.35 -2.86 13.10
N VAL A 222 -11.32 -2.66 14.40
CA VAL A 222 -10.86 -1.41 15.04
C VAL A 222 -9.39 -1.14 14.72
N TYR A 223 -8.52 -2.12 14.92
CA TYR A 223 -7.09 -1.97 14.60
C TYR A 223 -6.86 -1.62 13.13
N LEU A 224 -7.48 -2.36 12.22
CA LEU A 224 -7.35 -2.13 10.79
C LEU A 224 -7.95 -0.78 10.35
N SER A 225 -9.01 -0.31 11.02
CA SER A 225 -9.59 1.00 10.74
C SER A 225 -8.69 2.13 11.22
N VAL A 226 -8.28 2.11 12.48
CA VAL A 226 -7.54 3.22 13.10
C VAL A 226 -6.11 3.24 12.60
N ILE A 227 -5.39 2.14 12.75
CA ILE A 227 -3.95 2.06 12.45
C ILE A 227 -3.72 1.70 11.00
N GLY A 228 -4.32 0.61 10.52
CA GLY A 228 -4.10 0.08 9.16
C GLY A 228 -4.69 0.94 8.05
N THR A 229 -5.63 1.83 8.35
CA THR A 229 -6.30 2.67 7.35
C THR A 229 -6.13 4.15 7.64
N VAL A 230 -6.73 4.69 8.71
CA VAL A 230 -6.71 6.13 8.99
C VAL A 230 -5.29 6.65 9.14
N ALA A 231 -4.53 6.11 10.09
CA ALA A 231 -3.16 6.54 10.34
C ALA A 231 -2.24 6.23 9.15
N ALA A 232 -2.33 5.01 8.61
CA ALA A 232 -1.47 4.57 7.51
C ALA A 232 -1.64 5.41 6.25
N PHE A 233 -2.87 5.61 5.74
CA PHE A 233 -3.08 6.40 4.53
C PHE A 233 -2.83 7.90 4.73
N TRP A 234 -3.10 8.44 5.92
CA TRP A 234 -2.71 9.82 6.24
C TRP A 234 -1.20 10.00 6.16
N LEU A 235 -0.43 9.14 6.85
CA LEU A 235 1.03 9.15 6.81
C LEU A 235 1.57 8.87 5.40
N TYR A 236 0.95 7.93 4.66
CA TYR A 236 1.37 7.59 3.31
C TYR A 236 1.21 8.75 2.34
N TYR A 237 0.06 9.44 2.32
CA TYR A 237 -0.13 10.59 1.45
C TYR A 237 0.72 11.79 1.86
N TRP A 238 0.93 11.98 3.16
CA TRP A 238 1.92 12.95 3.63
C TRP A 238 3.32 12.57 3.12
N LEU A 239 3.74 11.34 3.26
CA LEU A 239 5.05 10.88 2.80
C LEU A 239 5.18 11.01 1.27
N LEU A 240 4.17 10.57 0.52
CA LEU A 240 4.12 10.63 -0.94
C LEU A 240 4.28 12.07 -1.46
N SER A 241 3.77 13.08 -0.73
CA SER A 241 3.99 14.49 -1.06
C SER A 241 5.43 14.98 -0.79
N LYS A 242 6.23 14.25 0.00
CA LYS A 242 7.57 14.70 0.48
C LYS A 242 8.74 13.94 -0.13
N ILE A 243 8.51 12.77 -0.74
CA ILE A 243 9.56 11.96 -1.35
C ILE A 243 9.15 11.50 -2.76
N GLU A 244 10.08 10.96 -3.53
CA GLU A 244 9.77 10.36 -4.83
C GLU A 244 8.77 9.20 -4.69
N SER A 245 7.85 9.08 -5.64
CA SER A 245 6.79 8.06 -5.63
C SER A 245 7.35 6.65 -5.58
N THR A 246 8.39 6.36 -6.35
CA THR A 246 9.07 5.05 -6.34
C THR A 246 9.55 4.68 -4.94
N LYS A 247 10.15 5.62 -4.20
CA LYS A 247 10.62 5.39 -2.83
C LYS A 247 9.46 5.13 -1.86
N ALA A 248 8.35 5.85 -2.00
CA ALA A 248 7.17 5.60 -1.20
C ALA A 248 6.57 4.21 -1.48
N MET A 249 6.48 3.83 -2.76
CA MET A 249 5.91 2.53 -3.16
C MET A 249 6.79 1.33 -2.82
N MET A 250 8.10 1.50 -2.60
CA MET A 250 8.98 0.42 -2.10
C MET A 250 8.56 -0.15 -0.74
N ILE A 251 7.69 0.52 -0.01
CA ILE A 251 7.04 -0.04 1.18
C ILE A 251 6.40 -1.39 0.86
N SER A 252 5.80 -1.54 -0.32
CA SER A 252 5.15 -2.79 -0.75
C SER A 252 6.11 -3.98 -0.94
N LEU A 253 7.41 -3.71 -1.13
CA LEU A 253 8.45 -4.75 -1.20
C LEU A 253 8.89 -5.20 0.22
N VAL A 254 8.89 -4.29 1.17
CA VAL A 254 9.32 -4.55 2.55
C VAL A 254 8.23 -5.20 3.38
N THR A 255 6.98 -4.81 3.14
CA THR A 255 5.82 -5.27 3.89
C THR A 255 5.69 -6.80 3.94
N PRO A 256 5.79 -7.57 2.83
CA PRO A 256 5.72 -9.03 2.87
C PRO A 256 6.86 -9.67 3.69
N MET A 257 8.07 -9.14 3.56
CA MET A 257 9.23 -9.62 4.33
C MET A 257 9.01 -9.45 5.84
N LEU A 258 8.59 -8.25 6.26
CA LEU A 258 8.32 -7.98 7.67
C LEU A 258 7.12 -8.77 8.18
N ALA A 259 6.08 -8.99 7.34
CA ALA A 259 4.92 -9.80 7.72
C ALA A 259 5.31 -11.24 8.07
N VAL A 260 6.19 -11.86 7.28
CA VAL A 260 6.72 -13.20 7.56
C VAL A 260 7.53 -13.21 8.86
N LEU A 261 8.39 -12.21 9.09
CA LEU A 261 9.17 -12.11 10.33
C LEU A 261 8.27 -11.91 11.56
N ILE A 262 7.26 -11.04 11.46
CA ILE A 262 6.33 -10.81 12.56
C ILE A 262 5.45 -12.05 12.80
N GLY A 263 5.00 -12.74 11.75
CA GLY A 263 4.26 -14.01 11.86
C GLY A 263 5.06 -15.08 12.61
N ALA A 264 6.36 -15.19 12.30
CA ALA A 264 7.23 -16.12 13.01
C ALA A 264 7.37 -15.77 14.49
N ILE A 265 7.52 -14.48 14.84
CA ILE A 265 7.71 -14.03 16.23
C ILE A 265 6.40 -14.13 17.02
N VAL A 266 5.28 -13.69 16.44
CA VAL A 266 4.00 -13.53 17.15
C VAL A 266 3.17 -14.80 17.15
N LEU A 267 3.15 -15.53 16.00
CA LEU A 267 2.34 -16.74 15.81
C LEU A 267 3.16 -18.03 15.94
N GLY A 268 4.48 -17.93 16.14
CA GLY A 268 5.37 -19.09 16.22
C GLY A 268 5.50 -19.84 14.90
N GLU A 269 5.22 -19.18 13.76
CA GLU A 269 5.34 -19.79 12.42
C GLU A 269 6.82 -20.05 12.09
N ARG A 270 7.08 -21.17 11.40
CA ARG A 270 8.44 -21.47 10.96
C ARG A 270 8.86 -20.52 9.83
N LEU A 271 10.01 -19.88 10.01
CA LEU A 271 10.60 -19.05 8.94
C LEU A 271 11.04 -19.96 7.78
N PRO A 272 10.58 -19.71 6.57
CA PRO A 272 11.12 -20.40 5.39
C PRO A 272 12.64 -20.13 5.28
N PRO A 273 13.47 -21.16 4.98
CA PRO A 273 14.93 -20.99 4.90
C PRO A 273 15.39 -19.88 3.96
N GLN A 274 14.64 -19.67 2.89
CA GLN A 274 14.90 -18.65 1.87
C GLN A 274 14.57 -17.20 2.30
N THR A 275 13.92 -17.01 3.45
CA THR A 275 13.54 -15.66 3.95
C THR A 275 14.76 -14.75 4.13
N GLY A 276 15.88 -15.31 4.60
CA GLY A 276 17.13 -14.56 4.76
C GLY A 276 17.68 -14.04 3.44
N GLY A 277 17.77 -14.90 2.41
CA GLY A 277 18.24 -14.55 1.08
C GLY A 277 17.34 -13.53 0.39
N GLY A 278 16.02 -13.75 0.42
CA GLY A 278 15.04 -12.81 -0.14
C GLY A 278 15.05 -11.46 0.57
N GLY A 279 15.17 -11.45 1.90
CA GLY A 279 15.29 -10.23 2.69
C GLY A 279 16.54 -9.41 2.34
N LEU A 280 17.69 -10.06 2.16
CA LEU A 280 18.92 -9.40 1.72
C LEU A 280 18.76 -8.75 0.33
N LEU A 281 18.09 -9.41 -0.61
CA LEU A 281 17.80 -8.84 -1.93
C LEU A 281 16.92 -7.59 -1.82
N ILE A 282 15.87 -7.61 -0.99
CA ILE A 282 15.01 -6.44 -0.75
C ILE A 282 15.83 -5.27 -0.18
N ILE A 283 16.65 -5.54 0.83
CA ILE A 283 17.52 -4.52 1.46
C ILE A 283 18.53 -3.97 0.43
N ALA A 284 19.12 -4.83 -0.40
CA ALA A 284 20.03 -4.41 -1.46
C ALA A 284 19.34 -3.50 -2.50
N GLY A 285 18.11 -3.84 -2.93
CA GLY A 285 17.31 -3.01 -3.82
C GLY A 285 17.03 -1.62 -3.24
N ILE A 286 16.64 -1.54 -1.96
CA ILE A 286 16.43 -0.27 -1.26
C ILE A 286 17.74 0.51 -1.14
N GLY A 287 18.82 -0.16 -0.74
CA GLY A 287 20.16 0.43 -0.60
C GLY A 287 20.62 1.08 -1.90
N LEU A 288 20.38 0.43 -3.02
CA LEU A 288 20.75 0.93 -4.34
C LEU A 288 20.12 2.30 -4.66
N ILE A 289 18.85 2.52 -4.25
CA ILE A 289 18.17 3.81 -4.44
C ILE A 289 18.68 4.87 -3.46
N VAL A 290 19.03 4.48 -2.23
CA VAL A 290 19.42 5.42 -1.17
C VAL A 290 20.85 5.92 -1.34
N VAL A 291 21.79 5.04 -1.68
CA VAL A 291 23.24 5.32 -1.71
C VAL A 291 23.61 6.35 -2.79
N ARG A 292 23.07 6.27 -3.99
CA ARG A 292 23.43 7.20 -5.09
C ARG A 292 23.09 8.67 -4.80
N ARG A 293 22.11 8.94 -3.94
CA ARG A 293 21.79 10.33 -3.55
C ARG A 293 22.95 11.00 -2.78
N ARG A 294 23.77 10.20 -2.07
CA ARG A 294 24.97 10.70 -1.38
C ARG A 294 26.10 11.03 -2.36
N ILE A 295 26.24 10.26 -3.43
CA ILE A 295 27.30 10.46 -4.42
C ILE A 295 26.98 11.67 -5.32
N ASN A 296 25.75 11.77 -5.85
CA ASN A 296 25.34 12.88 -6.72
C ASN A 296 25.14 14.22 -5.96
N GLY A 297 24.91 14.18 -4.65
CA GLY A 297 24.84 15.39 -3.80
C GLY A 297 26.20 16.00 -3.46
N LYS A 298 27.29 15.27 -3.73
CA LYS A 298 28.67 15.73 -3.50
C LYS A 298 29.40 16.22 -4.77
N LEU A 299 28.80 16.03 -5.95
CA LEU A 299 29.39 16.40 -7.23
C LEU A 299 28.48 17.43 -7.93
N LYS A 300 28.50 18.67 -7.51
CA LYS A 300 28.03 19.81 -8.31
C LYS A 300 29.24 20.50 -8.92
N ILE A 301 29.23 20.62 -10.24
CA ILE A 301 30.12 21.52 -10.95
C ILE A 301 29.48 22.91 -10.86
N GLU A 302 30.07 23.82 -10.13
CA GLU A 302 29.72 25.23 -10.12
C GLU A 302 30.93 26.01 -10.68
N ASN A 303 30.69 26.71 -11.80
CA ASN A 303 31.72 27.51 -12.51
C ASN A 303 32.98 26.75 -13.00
N GLY A 304 32.81 25.48 -13.44
CA GLY A 304 33.91 24.71 -14.02
C GLY A 304 34.85 24.04 -13.02
N GLU A 305 34.59 24.17 -11.72
CA GLU A 305 35.39 23.52 -10.66
C GLU A 305 34.53 22.50 -9.86
N TRP A 306 35.21 21.38 -9.48
CA TRP A 306 34.62 20.35 -8.62
C TRP A 306 34.60 20.83 -7.17
N LYS A 307 33.41 21.05 -6.61
CA LYS A 307 33.23 21.28 -5.15
C LYS A 307 32.70 20.01 -4.49
N ILE A 308 33.42 19.56 -3.46
CA ILE A 308 33.10 18.42 -2.58
C ILE A 308 32.07 18.81 -1.54
#